data_f3ae1d72be5b39d1d592d747fd07c389
#
_entry.id   f3ae1d72be5b39d1d592d747fd07c389
#
_cell.length_a   1.000
_cell.length_b   1.000
_cell.length_c   1.000
_cell.angle_alpha   90.00
_cell.angle_beta   90.00
_cell.angle_gamma   90.00
#
_symmetry.space_group_name_H-M   'P 1'
#
loop_
_entity.id
_entity.type
_entity.pdbx_description
1 polymer ?
#
loop_
_entity_poly.entity_id
_entity_poly.type
_entity_poly.pdbx_seq_one_letter_code
_entity_poly.pdbx_strand_id
1 'polypeptide(L)'
;MDASFLEVDIAAIRRNYQRLRDLVGPQTQICPVIKGNAYGMGATEVGRVLQQAGASMLAVYDANEALEVLQAGIRCPILVLGPDPIHVRGSALRGYCNEGRVHFTVHGLDHWTRIQGALTPDVTPIP
;
A
#
# COMPACT_ATOMS: atom_id res chain seq x y z
N MET A 1 -36.04 10.21 -4.97
CA MET A 1 -34.90 10.28 -4.04
C MET A 1 -33.65 10.54 -4.87
N ASP A 2 -33.07 11.71 -4.70
CA ASP A 2 -31.87 12.04 -5.44
C ASP A 2 -30.70 11.27 -4.83
N ALA A 3 -30.09 10.35 -5.58
CA ALA A 3 -28.90 9.66 -5.17
C ALA A 3 -27.69 10.58 -5.40
N SER A 4 -26.89 10.83 -4.37
CA SER A 4 -25.60 11.48 -4.53
C SER A 4 -24.57 10.44 -5.01
N PHE A 5 -23.73 10.84 -5.95
CA PHE A 5 -22.65 10.01 -6.46
C PHE A 5 -21.35 10.82 -6.56
N LEU A 6 -20.25 10.12 -6.51
CA LEU A 6 -18.92 10.68 -6.73
C LEU A 6 -18.45 10.24 -8.12
N GLU A 7 -18.13 11.21 -8.96
CA GLU A 7 -17.49 10.96 -10.26
C GLU A 7 -15.99 11.18 -10.14
N VAL A 8 -15.19 10.19 -10.54
CA VAL A 8 -13.73 10.25 -10.47
C VAL A 8 -13.15 10.20 -11.88
N ASP A 9 -12.43 11.25 -12.28
CA ASP A 9 -11.71 11.29 -13.55
C ASP A 9 -10.36 10.55 -13.43
N ILE A 10 -10.38 9.28 -13.76
CA ILE A 10 -9.20 8.40 -13.75
C ILE A 10 -8.12 8.89 -14.74
N ALA A 11 -8.52 9.46 -15.87
CA ALA A 11 -7.57 10.00 -16.85
C ALA A 11 -6.82 11.22 -16.29
N ALA A 12 -7.49 12.04 -15.48
CA ALA A 12 -6.84 13.17 -14.80
C ALA A 12 -5.80 12.69 -13.79
N ILE A 13 -6.07 11.62 -13.03
CA ILE A 13 -5.11 11.03 -12.09
C ILE A 13 -3.87 10.54 -12.85
N ARG A 14 -4.05 9.85 -13.97
CA ARG A 14 -2.94 9.40 -14.82
C ARG A 14 -2.12 10.57 -15.34
N ARG A 15 -2.76 11.62 -15.87
CA ARG A 15 -2.07 12.82 -16.37
C ARG A 15 -1.28 13.53 -15.27
N ASN A 16 -1.84 13.63 -14.08
CA ASN A 16 -1.17 14.27 -12.94
C ASN A 16 0.06 13.46 -12.50
N TYR A 17 -0.06 12.14 -12.43
CA TYR A 17 1.09 11.28 -12.16
C TYR A 17 2.20 11.48 -13.20
N GLN A 18 1.84 11.50 -14.49
CA GLN A 18 2.81 11.68 -15.56
C GLN A 18 3.52 13.04 -15.46
N ARG A 19 2.78 14.11 -15.16
CA ARG A 19 3.38 15.44 -14.94
C ARG A 19 4.37 15.47 -13.79
N LEU A 20 4.04 14.82 -12.67
CA LEU A 20 4.97 14.68 -11.56
C LEU A 20 6.20 13.87 -11.96
N ARG A 21 5.99 12.79 -12.70
CA ARG A 21 7.08 11.96 -13.22
C ARG A 21 8.05 12.76 -14.10
N ASP A 22 7.52 13.55 -15.01
CA ASP A 22 8.31 14.41 -15.88
C ASP A 22 9.09 15.48 -15.09
N LEU A 23 8.45 16.03 -14.05
CA LEU A 23 9.04 17.05 -13.19
C LEU A 23 10.22 16.52 -12.35
N VAL A 24 10.07 15.34 -11.76
CA VAL A 24 11.12 14.78 -10.86
C VAL A 24 12.22 14.03 -11.61
N GLY A 25 11.98 13.67 -12.84
CA GLY A 25 12.95 12.99 -13.70
C GLY A 25 13.09 11.47 -13.42
N PRO A 26 13.86 10.77 -14.26
CA PRO A 26 13.92 9.31 -14.26
C PRO A 26 14.63 8.70 -13.05
N GLN A 27 15.45 9.48 -12.35
CA GLN A 27 16.23 9.02 -11.20
C GLN A 27 15.45 9.01 -9.89
N THR A 28 14.30 9.69 -9.85
CA THR A 28 13.44 9.76 -8.65
C THR A 28 12.27 8.79 -8.78
N GLN A 29 12.10 7.93 -7.82
CA GLN A 29 10.91 7.08 -7.73
C GLN A 29 9.76 7.85 -7.06
N ILE A 30 8.54 7.61 -7.54
CA ILE A 30 7.33 8.19 -6.96
C ILE A 30 6.55 7.07 -6.29
N CYS A 31 6.20 7.29 -5.02
CA CYS A 31 5.33 6.40 -4.25
C CYS A 31 4.01 7.11 -3.97
N PRO A 32 3.00 6.96 -4.82
CA PRO A 32 1.70 7.58 -4.60
C PRO A 32 1.01 7.03 -3.34
N VAL A 33 0.37 7.94 -2.60
CA VAL A 33 -0.37 7.60 -1.38
C VAL A 33 -1.84 7.41 -1.72
N ILE A 34 -2.37 6.23 -1.44
CA ILE A 34 -3.77 5.83 -1.70
C ILE A 34 -4.51 5.40 -0.43
N LYS A 35 -4.04 5.86 0.74
CA LYS A 35 -4.70 5.61 2.03
C LYS A 35 -6.12 6.20 2.06
N GLY A 36 -6.94 5.73 2.99
CA GLY A 36 -8.31 6.21 3.13
C GLY A 36 -9.14 5.96 1.86
N ASN A 37 -9.00 4.78 1.28
CA ASN A 37 -9.65 4.43 0.01
C ASN A 37 -9.29 5.42 -1.12
N ALA A 38 -8.01 5.77 -1.24
CA ALA A 38 -7.51 6.82 -2.12
C ALA A 38 -8.21 8.17 -1.84
N TYR A 39 -8.28 8.54 -0.57
CA TYR A 39 -8.98 9.76 -0.12
C TYR A 39 -10.45 9.81 -0.58
N GLY A 40 -11.11 8.65 -0.60
CA GLY A 40 -12.50 8.49 -1.03
C GLY A 40 -12.69 8.26 -2.54
N MET A 41 -11.63 8.26 -3.32
CA MET A 41 -11.72 8.10 -4.79
C MET A 41 -11.71 6.63 -5.26
N GLY A 42 -11.50 5.66 -4.38
CA GLY A 42 -11.43 4.24 -4.71
C GLY A 42 -9.99 3.75 -4.89
N ALA A 43 -9.42 3.15 -3.83
CA ALA A 43 -8.01 2.73 -3.80
C ALA A 43 -7.66 1.71 -4.87
N THR A 44 -8.55 0.76 -5.16
CA THR A 44 -8.30 -0.27 -6.16
C THR A 44 -8.20 0.30 -7.57
N GLU A 45 -9.15 1.14 -7.97
CA GLU A 45 -9.16 1.72 -9.32
C GLU A 45 -8.02 2.73 -9.49
N VAL A 46 -7.82 3.62 -8.51
CA VAL A 46 -6.72 4.58 -8.51
C VAL A 46 -5.37 3.86 -8.49
N GLY A 47 -5.22 2.83 -7.67
CA GLY A 47 -4.01 2.02 -7.60
C GLY A 47 -3.66 1.33 -8.92
N ARG A 48 -4.66 0.77 -9.61
CA ARG A 48 -4.46 0.16 -10.95
C ARG A 48 -3.94 1.18 -11.96
N VAL A 49 -4.54 2.35 -12.00
CA VAL A 49 -4.13 3.41 -12.92
C VAL A 49 -2.72 3.89 -12.65
N LEU A 50 -2.39 4.10 -11.38
CA LEU A 50 -1.04 4.52 -10.98
C LEU A 50 0.01 3.44 -11.28
N GLN A 51 -0.30 2.17 -11.01
CA GLN A 51 0.56 1.06 -11.38
C GLN A 51 0.79 0.98 -12.90
N GLN A 52 -0.28 1.10 -13.70
CA GLN A 52 -0.19 1.11 -15.16
C GLN A 52 0.58 2.33 -15.69
N ALA A 53 0.53 3.45 -14.99
CA ALA A 53 1.29 4.65 -15.31
C ALA A 53 2.78 4.55 -14.90
N GLY A 54 3.19 3.48 -14.24
CA GLY A 54 4.56 3.19 -13.88
C GLY A 54 4.95 3.47 -12.43
N ALA A 55 3.98 3.59 -11.52
CA ALA A 55 4.28 3.66 -10.10
C ALA A 55 4.96 2.35 -9.66
N SER A 56 6.13 2.47 -9.05
CA SER A 56 6.93 1.34 -8.58
C SER A 56 6.54 0.85 -7.18
N MET A 57 5.78 1.65 -6.45
CA MET A 57 5.29 1.39 -5.11
C MET A 57 4.05 2.26 -4.86
N LEU A 58 3.14 1.79 -4.02
CA LEU A 58 2.00 2.57 -3.52
C LEU A 58 2.05 2.60 -1.99
N ALA A 59 1.53 3.64 -1.36
CA ALA A 59 1.47 3.74 0.08
C ALA A 59 0.03 3.77 0.59
N VAL A 60 -0.21 3.05 1.66
CA VAL A 60 -1.49 2.97 2.40
C VAL A 60 -1.26 3.26 3.87
N TYR A 61 -2.33 3.38 4.65
CA TYR A 61 -2.18 3.67 6.07
C TYR A 61 -1.87 2.43 6.90
N ASP A 62 -2.63 1.35 6.74
CA ASP A 62 -2.54 0.16 7.58
C ASP A 62 -2.49 -1.17 6.81
N ALA A 63 -2.35 -2.25 7.55
CA ALA A 63 -2.27 -3.60 7.02
C ALA A 63 -3.55 -4.06 6.31
N ASN A 64 -4.73 -3.59 6.75
CA ASN A 64 -6.00 -3.96 6.14
C ASN A 64 -6.13 -3.32 4.75
N GLU A 65 -5.79 -2.04 4.64
CA GLU A 65 -5.76 -1.35 3.34
C GLU A 65 -4.75 -2.01 2.38
N ALA A 66 -3.57 -2.41 2.90
CA ALA A 66 -2.58 -3.13 2.10
C ALA A 66 -3.13 -4.46 1.58
N LEU A 67 -3.76 -5.25 2.43
CA LEU A 67 -4.35 -6.52 2.05
C LEU A 67 -5.45 -6.36 1.00
N GLU A 68 -6.32 -5.38 1.18
CA GLU A 68 -7.41 -5.08 0.25
C GLU A 68 -6.90 -4.81 -1.17
N VAL A 69 -5.94 -3.90 -1.33
CA VAL A 69 -5.40 -3.56 -2.66
C VAL A 69 -4.61 -4.70 -3.28
N LEU A 70 -3.86 -5.47 -2.48
CA LEU A 70 -3.12 -6.64 -2.95
C LEU A 70 -4.06 -7.76 -3.43
N GLN A 71 -5.12 -8.03 -2.68
CA GLN A 71 -6.14 -9.02 -3.07
C GLN A 71 -6.94 -8.58 -4.30
N ALA A 72 -7.06 -7.28 -4.53
CA ALA A 72 -7.68 -6.72 -5.74
C ALA A 72 -6.77 -6.79 -6.98
N GLY A 73 -5.56 -7.34 -6.86
CA GLY A 73 -4.64 -7.58 -7.97
C GLY A 73 -3.59 -6.50 -8.22
N ILE A 74 -3.40 -5.57 -7.30
CA ILE A 74 -2.25 -4.65 -7.34
C ILE A 74 -0.97 -5.48 -7.17
N ARG A 75 0.00 -5.30 -8.06
CA ARG A 75 1.24 -6.10 -8.12
C ARG A 75 2.46 -5.38 -7.59
N CYS A 76 2.50 -4.05 -7.68
CA CYS A 76 3.61 -3.29 -7.11
C CYS A 76 3.65 -3.41 -5.58
N PRO A 77 4.82 -3.28 -4.95
CA PRO A 77 4.96 -3.27 -3.50
C PRO A 77 4.11 -2.19 -2.84
N ILE A 78 3.66 -2.47 -1.63
CA ILE A 78 2.85 -1.57 -0.82
C ILE A 78 3.64 -1.14 0.41
N LEU A 79 3.73 0.17 0.66
CA LEU A 79 4.29 0.76 1.86
C LEU A 79 3.17 1.07 2.85
N VAL A 80 3.26 0.50 4.05
CA VAL A 80 2.36 0.79 5.18
C VAL A 80 2.94 1.96 5.98
N LEU A 81 2.21 3.06 6.06
CA LEU A 81 2.64 4.31 6.70
C LEU A 81 2.34 4.36 8.19
N GLY A 82 1.28 3.71 8.62
CA GLY A 82 0.82 3.74 10.01
C GLY A 82 1.67 2.92 10.97
N PRO A 83 1.54 3.17 12.28
CA PRO A 83 2.43 2.58 13.30
C PRO A 83 2.04 1.19 13.76
N ASP A 84 0.99 0.56 13.22
CA ASP A 84 0.45 -0.67 13.79
C ASP A 84 0.61 -1.89 12.89
N PRO A 85 1.63 -2.75 13.13
CA PRO A 85 1.83 -4.00 12.43
C PRO A 85 1.07 -5.20 13.04
N ILE A 86 0.25 -4.97 14.08
CA ILE A 86 -0.26 -6.03 14.99
C ILE A 86 -1.05 -7.12 14.27
N HIS A 87 -1.68 -6.81 13.14
CA HIS A 87 -2.56 -7.73 12.44
C HIS A 87 -1.89 -8.57 11.34
N VAL A 88 -0.57 -8.48 11.19
CA VAL A 88 0.15 -9.24 10.15
C VAL A 88 0.26 -10.72 10.52
N ARG A 89 0.41 -11.01 11.82
CA ARG A 89 0.58 -12.38 12.33
C ARG A 89 -0.68 -13.21 12.10
N GLY A 90 -0.54 -14.31 11.36
CA GLY A 90 -1.67 -15.21 11.04
C GLY A 90 -2.63 -14.69 9.97
N SER A 91 -2.38 -13.52 9.39
CA SER A 91 -3.19 -12.95 8.31
C SER A 91 -2.71 -13.37 6.92
N ALA A 92 -3.60 -13.24 5.92
CA ALA A 92 -3.22 -13.42 4.51
C ALA A 92 -2.11 -12.45 4.05
N LEU A 93 -1.95 -11.31 4.73
CA LEU A 93 -0.90 -10.33 4.43
C LEU A 93 0.50 -10.90 4.63
N ARG A 94 0.67 -11.89 5.53
CA ARG A 94 1.97 -12.51 5.78
C ARG A 94 2.59 -13.14 4.54
N GLY A 95 1.78 -13.76 3.69
CA GLY A 95 2.25 -14.30 2.40
C GLY A 95 2.90 -13.21 1.54
N TYR A 96 2.25 -12.06 1.42
CA TYR A 96 2.77 -10.92 0.68
C TYR A 96 4.02 -10.30 1.34
N CYS A 97 4.10 -10.31 2.68
CA CYS A 97 5.32 -9.88 3.39
C CYS A 97 6.50 -10.79 3.07
N ASN A 98 6.29 -12.11 3.07
CA ASN A 98 7.32 -13.09 2.74
C ASN A 98 7.81 -12.97 1.28
N GLU A 99 6.95 -12.52 0.38
CA GLU A 99 7.28 -12.22 -1.01
C GLU A 99 8.00 -10.87 -1.18
N GLY A 100 8.22 -10.11 -0.11
CA GLY A 100 8.81 -8.77 -0.17
C GLY A 100 7.91 -7.71 -0.80
N ARG A 101 6.60 -7.95 -0.81
CA ARG A 101 5.60 -7.05 -1.43
C ARG A 101 4.98 -6.05 -0.47
N VAL A 102 5.28 -6.15 0.81
CA VAL A 102 4.82 -5.21 1.84
C VAL A 102 6.01 -4.67 2.60
N HIS A 103 6.07 -3.37 2.70
CA HIS A 103 7.08 -2.63 3.44
C HIS A 103 6.42 -1.85 4.56
N PHE A 104 7.12 -1.70 5.67
CA PHE A 104 6.60 -0.98 6.84
C PHE A 104 7.48 0.22 7.14
N THR A 105 6.84 1.34 7.46
CA THR A 105 7.52 2.51 7.99
C THR A 105 7.88 2.28 9.45
N VAL A 106 9.14 2.49 9.82
CA VAL A 106 9.59 2.39 11.21
C VAL A 106 9.55 3.77 11.85
N HIS A 107 8.77 3.90 12.92
CA HIS A 107 8.55 5.16 13.63
C HIS A 107 9.45 5.34 14.88
N GLY A 108 10.19 4.31 15.26
CA GLY A 108 11.08 4.32 16.42
C GLY A 108 11.51 2.90 16.83
N LEU A 109 12.36 2.79 17.84
CA LEU A 109 12.90 1.49 18.29
C LEU A 109 11.80 0.56 18.82
N ASP A 110 10.85 1.08 19.59
CA ASP A 110 9.74 0.28 20.11
C ASP A 110 8.86 -0.25 18.96
N HIS A 111 8.64 0.57 17.95
CA HIS A 111 7.92 0.17 16.76
C HIS A 111 8.68 -0.91 15.98
N TRP A 112 9.99 -0.75 15.81
CA TRP A 112 10.84 -1.77 15.19
C TRP A 112 10.72 -3.12 15.89
N THR A 113 10.80 -3.13 17.23
CA THR A 113 10.66 -4.36 18.02
C THR A 113 9.30 -5.04 17.80
N ARG A 114 8.23 -4.26 17.72
CA ARG A 114 6.88 -4.79 17.43
C ARG A 114 6.78 -5.37 16.02
N ILE A 115 7.35 -4.68 15.02
CA ILE A 115 7.38 -5.17 13.64
C ILE A 115 8.15 -6.50 13.57
N GLN A 116 9.33 -6.57 14.17
CA GLN A 116 10.10 -7.81 14.22
C GLN A 116 9.29 -8.95 14.85
N GLY A 117 8.64 -8.72 15.98
CA GLY A 117 7.78 -9.70 16.63
C GLY A 117 6.61 -10.17 15.78
N ALA A 118 6.01 -9.28 14.99
CA ALA A 118 4.91 -9.60 14.09
C ALA A 118 5.35 -10.39 12.84
N LEU A 119 6.57 -10.17 12.37
CA LEU A 119 7.11 -10.80 11.16
C LEU A 119 7.90 -12.08 11.45
N THR A 120 8.35 -12.30 12.69
CA THR A 120 9.06 -13.51 13.07
C THR A 120 8.18 -14.74 12.87
N PRO A 121 8.68 -15.85 12.28
CA PRO A 121 7.95 -17.10 12.20
C PRO A 121 7.55 -17.59 13.59
N ASP A 122 6.34 -18.14 13.73
CA ASP A 122 5.99 -18.92 14.91
C ASP A 122 6.90 -20.14 14.96
N VAL A 123 7.95 -20.06 15.78
CA VAL A 123 8.73 -21.24 16.14
C VAL A 123 7.86 -22.00 17.13
N THR A 124 7.03 -22.91 16.62
CA THR A 124 6.47 -23.96 17.48
C THR A 124 7.63 -24.81 17.98
N PRO A 125 7.83 -24.96 19.29
CA PRO A 125 8.80 -25.93 19.77
C PRO A 125 8.41 -27.30 19.20
N ILE A 126 9.34 -27.92 18.50
CA ILE A 126 9.18 -29.31 18.09
C ILE A 126 9.16 -30.12 19.39
N PRO A 127 8.14 -30.96 19.64
CA PRO A 127 8.07 -31.77 20.85
C PRO A 127 9.22 -32.80 20.91
#